data_92eed4ab326df09017decef2aeda3767
#
_entry.id   92eed4ab326df09017decef2aeda3767
#
_cell.length_a   1.000
_cell.length_b   1.000
_cell.length_c   1.000
_cell.angle_alpha   90.00
_cell.angle_beta   90.00
_cell.angle_gamma   90.00
#
_symmetry.space_group_name_H-M   'P 1'
#
loop_
_entity.id
_entity.type
_entity.pdbx_description
1 polymer ?
#
loop_
_entity_poly.entity_id
_entity_poly.type
_entity_poly.pdbx_seq_one_letter_code
_entity_poly.pdbx_strand_id
1 'polypeptide(L)'
;MSNLTLSDFNRRNISFGLFRLYKGAAQRLGGLVRGAAPAQTVLFILGIQRAGTSLMYWVFERDLGVKIYRETSELTSGDTLEHVRLNPLPAVKARLARDKTPLVVLKPLVESQRVHELLAAVPGARVLWQYRHYQDVASSNLKAFGMDNGLNDLRPFLRDDADNWRSQHSAAETRDTLRRFFRDDMNPYDAAALFWWARCRLYFDLNLAGDPRVLLCRYEDLATDPAATMRRVYAFLGRPYPGDHIVRDVHPQSVGKGRVSRLSPEIDALCADLLARLDHLNEAALRAPSPAIAPAR
;
A
#
# COMPACT_ATOMS: atom_id res chain seq x y z
N MET A 1 -4.50 24.75 5.78
CA MET A 1 -5.97 24.60 5.92
C MET A 1 -6.53 24.53 4.51
N SER A 2 -6.76 23.32 3.99
CA SER A 2 -7.40 23.13 2.69
C SER A 2 -8.88 23.51 2.84
N ASN A 3 -9.32 24.47 2.07
CA ASN A 3 -10.72 24.88 2.00
C ASN A 3 -11.57 23.66 1.59
N LEU A 4 -12.26 23.09 2.57
CA LEU A 4 -13.35 22.13 2.30
C LEU A 4 -14.45 22.91 1.58
N THR A 5 -14.66 22.59 0.32
CA THR A 5 -15.76 23.14 -0.45
C THR A 5 -17.06 22.42 -0.09
N LEU A 6 -18.19 23.11 -0.16
CA LEU A 6 -19.52 22.52 0.11
C LEU A 6 -19.85 21.30 -0.77
N SER A 7 -19.14 21.10 -1.89
CA SER A 7 -19.22 19.90 -2.74
C SER A 7 -18.64 18.64 -2.09
N ASP A 8 -17.80 18.78 -1.07
CA ASP A 8 -17.22 17.64 -0.32
C ASP A 8 -18.21 17.00 0.67
N PHE A 9 -19.36 17.68 0.91
CA PHE A 9 -20.48 17.17 1.69
C PHE A 9 -21.47 16.37 0.83
N ASN A 10 -20.97 15.40 0.09
CA ASN A 10 -21.85 14.48 -0.64
C ASN A 10 -22.47 13.47 0.36
N ARG A 11 -23.73 13.01 0.10
CA ARG A 11 -24.45 12.01 0.90
C ARG A 11 -23.58 10.78 1.26
N ARG A 12 -22.63 10.40 0.40
CA ARG A 12 -21.65 9.34 0.68
C ARG A 12 -20.72 9.68 1.86
N ASN A 13 -20.26 10.92 1.98
CA ASN A 13 -19.33 11.32 3.06
C ASN A 13 -20.04 11.41 4.41
N ILE A 14 -21.31 11.83 4.44
CA ILE A 14 -22.12 11.87 5.66
C ILE A 14 -22.42 10.45 6.14
N SER A 15 -22.82 9.55 5.23
CA SER A 15 -23.09 8.15 5.59
C SER A 15 -21.83 7.42 6.08
N PHE A 16 -20.69 7.79 5.55
CA PHE A 16 -19.39 7.23 5.94
C PHE A 16 -18.92 7.76 7.30
N GLY A 17 -19.18 9.03 7.59
CA GLY A 17 -18.93 9.63 8.91
C GLY A 17 -19.78 8.96 10.01
N LEU A 18 -21.06 8.76 9.75
CA LEU A 18 -21.96 8.05 10.65
C LEU A 18 -21.55 6.57 10.85
N PHE A 19 -21.12 5.91 9.77
CA PHE A 19 -20.59 4.55 9.86
C PHE A 19 -19.34 4.46 10.75
N ARG A 20 -18.43 5.43 10.69
CA ARG A 20 -17.24 5.48 11.56
C ARG A 20 -17.61 5.68 13.03
N LEU A 21 -18.58 6.55 13.31
CA LEU A 21 -19.08 6.72 14.68
C LEU A 21 -19.69 5.43 15.20
N TYR A 22 -20.55 4.78 14.40
CA TYR A 22 -21.13 3.48 14.73
C TYR A 22 -20.05 2.42 14.95
N LYS A 23 -19.07 2.32 14.05
CA LYS A 23 -17.92 1.41 14.14
C LYS A 23 -17.13 1.63 15.42
N GLY A 24 -16.83 2.89 15.76
CA GLY A 24 -16.13 3.24 16.99
C GLY A 24 -16.89 2.82 18.25
N ALA A 25 -18.20 3.03 18.27
CA ALA A 25 -19.07 2.59 19.37
C ALA A 25 -19.14 1.05 19.47
N ALA A 26 -19.32 0.36 18.33
CA ALA A 26 -19.35 -1.10 18.27
C ALA A 26 -18.03 -1.75 18.73
N GLN A 27 -16.89 -1.15 18.38
CA GLN A 27 -15.56 -1.62 18.80
C GLN A 27 -15.35 -1.44 20.31
N ARG A 28 -15.82 -0.33 20.91
CA ARG A 28 -15.76 -0.09 22.35
C ARG A 28 -16.64 -1.09 23.13
N LEU A 29 -17.86 -1.30 22.68
CA LEU A 29 -18.78 -2.25 23.30
C LEU A 29 -18.30 -3.70 23.13
N GLY A 30 -17.84 -4.07 21.94
CA GLY A 30 -17.28 -5.40 21.68
C GLY A 30 -16.02 -5.71 22.48
N GLY A 31 -15.21 -4.70 22.81
CA GLY A 31 -14.04 -4.83 23.70
C GLY A 31 -14.41 -5.10 25.16
N LEU A 32 -15.63 -4.71 25.59
CA LEU A 32 -16.13 -4.96 26.95
C LEU A 32 -16.71 -6.38 27.10
N VAL A 33 -17.23 -6.97 26.02
CA VAL A 33 -17.95 -8.25 26.03
C VAL A 33 -17.04 -9.44 25.65
N ARG A 34 -15.96 -9.20 24.93
CA ARG A 34 -15.03 -10.26 24.52
C ARG A 34 -14.12 -10.63 25.69
N GLY A 35 -14.21 -11.90 26.15
CA GLY A 35 -13.19 -12.57 26.95
C GLY A 35 -11.80 -12.47 26.27
N ALA A 36 -10.81 -13.24 26.68
CA ALA A 36 -9.44 -13.16 26.15
C ALA A 36 -9.41 -12.85 24.65
N ALA A 37 -9.03 -11.62 24.30
CA ALA A 37 -9.02 -11.16 22.92
C ALA A 37 -8.04 -12.03 22.09
N PRO A 38 -8.44 -12.51 20.91
CA PRO A 38 -7.51 -13.21 20.03
C PRO A 38 -6.29 -12.32 19.76
N ALA A 39 -5.11 -12.94 19.63
CA ALA A 39 -3.87 -12.21 19.37
C ALA A 39 -4.07 -11.17 18.26
N GLN A 40 -3.68 -9.92 18.54
CA GLN A 40 -3.79 -8.81 17.59
C GLN A 40 -2.91 -9.09 16.37
N THR A 41 -3.45 -8.93 15.19
CA THR A 41 -2.70 -8.91 13.94
C THR A 41 -2.54 -7.47 13.48
N VAL A 42 -1.32 -7.08 13.10
CA VAL A 42 -1.03 -5.78 12.50
C VAL A 42 -0.72 -5.98 11.02
N LEU A 43 -1.39 -5.26 10.15
CA LEU A 43 -1.16 -5.27 8.72
C LEU A 43 -0.63 -3.91 8.27
N PHE A 44 0.53 -3.92 7.62
CA PHE A 44 1.05 -2.76 6.89
C PHE A 44 0.68 -2.87 5.41
N ILE A 45 -0.03 -1.88 4.87
CA ILE A 45 -0.27 -1.74 3.43
C ILE A 45 0.86 -0.89 2.87
N LEU A 46 1.77 -1.52 2.13
CA LEU A 46 2.95 -0.94 1.53
C LEU A 46 2.90 -1.04 0.00
N GLY A 47 3.92 -0.54 -0.67
CA GLY A 47 4.04 -0.56 -2.13
C GLY A 47 4.30 0.82 -2.70
N ILE A 48 3.94 1.03 -3.96
CA ILE A 48 4.09 2.34 -4.61
C ILE A 48 2.83 3.19 -4.47
N GLN A 49 3.02 4.50 -4.41
CA GLN A 49 1.94 5.47 -4.52
C GLN A 49 1.12 5.23 -5.79
N ARG A 50 -0.19 5.53 -5.76
CA ARG A 50 -1.14 5.36 -6.86
C ARG A 50 -1.42 3.92 -7.30
N ALA A 51 -0.85 2.92 -6.63
CA ALA A 51 -1.13 1.50 -6.90
C ALA A 51 -2.44 0.99 -6.24
N GLY A 52 -3.31 1.87 -5.76
CA GLY A 52 -4.60 1.47 -5.17
C GLY A 52 -4.55 1.14 -3.68
N THR A 53 -3.49 1.49 -2.98
CA THR A 53 -3.36 1.29 -1.52
C THR A 53 -4.49 1.98 -0.74
N SER A 54 -5.03 3.10 -1.25
CA SER A 54 -6.20 3.75 -0.68
C SER A 54 -7.47 2.93 -0.86
N LEU A 55 -7.67 2.27 -2.01
CA LEU A 55 -8.81 1.37 -2.21
C LEU A 55 -8.75 0.20 -1.24
N MET A 56 -7.59 -0.44 -1.11
CA MET A 56 -7.37 -1.54 -0.18
C MET A 56 -7.73 -1.15 1.26
N TYR A 57 -7.23 0.00 1.72
CA TYR A 57 -7.56 0.45 3.06
C TYR A 57 -9.05 0.78 3.23
N TRP A 58 -9.73 1.33 2.19
CA TRP A 58 -11.16 1.61 2.20
C TRP A 58 -12.00 0.34 2.35
N VAL A 59 -11.58 -0.75 1.74
CA VAL A 59 -12.22 -2.06 1.90
C VAL A 59 -12.12 -2.52 3.36
N PHE A 60 -10.93 -2.46 3.97
CA PHE A 60 -10.76 -2.79 5.38
C PHE A 60 -11.55 -1.87 6.32
N GLU A 61 -11.73 -0.60 5.96
CA GLU A 61 -12.49 0.32 6.80
C GLU A 61 -13.95 -0.10 6.97
N ARG A 62 -14.50 -0.88 6.04
CA ARG A 62 -15.88 -1.42 6.12
C ARG A 62 -16.03 -2.63 7.02
N ASP A 63 -14.94 -3.27 7.41
CA ASP A 63 -14.97 -4.31 8.42
C ASP A 63 -15.02 -3.69 9.82
N LEU A 64 -16.06 -4.02 10.60
CA LEU A 64 -16.24 -3.55 11.99
C LEU A 64 -15.13 -4.07 12.92
N GLY A 65 -14.52 -5.22 12.60
CA GLY A 65 -13.44 -5.84 13.36
C GLY A 65 -12.06 -5.21 13.14
N VAL A 66 -11.94 -4.20 12.27
CA VAL A 66 -10.65 -3.60 11.88
C VAL A 66 -10.49 -2.18 12.41
N LYS A 67 -9.37 -1.88 13.05
CA LYS A 67 -8.94 -0.52 13.36
C LYS A 67 -8.01 -0.03 12.24
N ILE A 68 -8.22 1.18 11.73
CA ILE A 68 -7.43 1.78 10.66
C ILE A 68 -6.61 2.95 11.16
N TYR A 69 -5.32 2.97 10.82
CA TYR A 69 -4.45 4.13 10.90
C TYR A 69 -4.05 4.58 9.49
N ARG A 70 -4.42 5.81 9.15
CA ARG A 70 -4.12 6.42 7.86
C ARG A 70 -2.69 6.97 7.83
N GLU A 71 -2.27 7.47 6.67
CA GLU A 71 -0.99 8.15 6.50
C GLU A 71 -0.80 9.28 7.50
N THR A 72 -1.84 10.10 7.67
CA THR A 72 -1.88 11.13 8.72
C THR A 72 -2.71 10.62 9.90
N SER A 73 -2.07 10.31 10.99
CA SER A 73 -2.70 9.78 12.20
C SER A 73 -1.84 10.08 13.43
N GLU A 74 -2.29 9.67 14.59
CA GLU A 74 -1.51 9.75 15.84
C GLU A 74 -0.21 8.91 15.84
N LEU A 75 -0.03 8.04 14.80
CA LEU A 75 1.19 7.26 14.60
C LEU A 75 2.22 7.95 13.72
N THR A 76 1.91 9.12 13.20
CA THR A 76 2.73 9.83 12.22
C THR A 76 3.00 11.26 12.67
N SER A 77 4.12 11.80 12.23
CA SER A 77 4.50 13.20 12.34
C SER A 77 4.90 13.75 10.98
N GLY A 78 4.82 15.05 10.81
CA GLY A 78 5.10 15.77 9.58
C GLY A 78 4.03 16.83 9.30
N ASP A 79 4.45 17.91 8.66
CA ASP A 79 3.62 19.10 8.38
C ASP A 79 2.91 19.02 7.02
N THR A 80 3.47 18.23 6.11
CA THR A 80 2.93 18.01 4.77
C THR A 80 2.92 16.53 4.42
N LEU A 81 2.16 16.14 3.39
CA LEU A 81 2.14 14.74 2.91
C LEU A 81 3.52 14.23 2.46
N GLU A 82 4.40 15.12 2.02
CA GLU A 82 5.76 14.77 1.61
C GLU A 82 6.66 14.46 2.82
N HIS A 83 6.40 15.12 3.95
CA HIS A 83 7.18 14.99 5.18
C HIS A 83 6.57 14.05 6.21
N VAL A 84 5.38 13.49 5.92
CA VAL A 84 4.75 12.52 6.84
C VAL A 84 5.61 11.28 6.97
N ARG A 85 5.99 10.95 8.20
CA ARG A 85 6.73 9.73 8.57
C ARG A 85 6.09 9.09 9.77
N LEU A 86 6.30 7.78 9.93
CA LEU A 86 5.97 7.13 11.19
C LEU A 86 6.80 7.74 12.33
N ASN A 87 6.14 7.92 13.47
CA ASN A 87 6.82 8.21 14.73
C ASN A 87 7.86 7.12 15.02
N PRO A 88 8.82 7.35 15.93
CA PRO A 88 9.78 6.31 16.32
C PRO A 88 9.09 4.98 16.61
N LEU A 89 9.60 3.89 16.04
CA LEU A 89 8.95 2.57 16.08
C LEU A 89 8.59 2.08 17.49
N PRO A 90 9.37 2.37 18.55
CA PRO A 90 8.94 2.06 19.92
C PRO A 90 7.63 2.75 20.33
N ALA A 91 7.43 4.01 19.94
CA ALA A 91 6.20 4.75 20.21
C ALA A 91 5.01 4.20 19.40
N VAL A 92 5.25 3.86 18.12
CA VAL A 92 4.24 3.18 17.28
C VAL A 92 3.82 1.86 17.91
N LYS A 93 4.77 1.00 18.29
CA LYS A 93 4.52 -0.28 18.98
C LYS A 93 3.71 -0.09 20.26
N ALA A 94 4.12 0.85 21.12
CA ALA A 94 3.44 1.14 22.38
C ALA A 94 1.99 1.62 22.15
N ARG A 95 1.76 2.39 21.07
CA ARG A 95 0.41 2.84 20.72
C ARG A 95 -0.46 1.69 20.20
N LEU A 96 0.08 0.85 19.31
CA LEU A 96 -0.62 -0.32 18.77
C LEU A 96 -1.01 -1.32 19.87
N ALA A 97 -0.17 -1.52 20.87
CA ALA A 97 -0.43 -2.42 22.00
C ALA A 97 -1.65 -2.00 22.85
N ARG A 98 -2.07 -0.73 22.77
CA ARG A 98 -3.27 -0.23 23.46
C ARG A 98 -4.58 -0.55 22.73
N ASP A 99 -4.52 -0.89 21.44
CA ASP A 99 -5.70 -1.24 20.67
C ASP A 99 -6.19 -2.64 21.04
N LYS A 100 -7.49 -2.73 21.29
CA LYS A 100 -8.17 -4.01 21.62
C LYS A 100 -8.77 -4.68 20.38
N THR A 101 -8.56 -4.08 19.21
CA THR A 101 -9.12 -4.59 17.95
C THR A 101 -8.27 -5.76 17.44
N PRO A 102 -8.88 -6.86 17.01
CA PRO A 102 -8.16 -8.06 16.59
C PRO A 102 -7.32 -7.85 15.33
N LEU A 103 -7.69 -6.89 14.47
CA LEU A 103 -6.92 -6.52 13.28
C LEU A 103 -6.72 -5.00 13.25
N VAL A 104 -5.47 -4.59 13.17
CA VAL A 104 -5.07 -3.19 13.00
C VAL A 104 -4.39 -3.04 11.65
N VAL A 105 -4.85 -2.12 10.84
CA VAL A 105 -4.31 -1.85 9.50
C VAL A 105 -3.69 -0.46 9.46
N LEU A 106 -2.44 -0.40 9.04
CA LEU A 106 -1.69 0.85 8.82
C LEU A 106 -1.37 1.00 7.34
N LYS A 107 -1.43 2.24 6.86
CA LYS A 107 -1.01 2.59 5.50
C LYS A 107 0.13 3.63 5.52
N PRO A 108 1.33 3.26 5.94
CA PRO A 108 2.48 4.17 5.97
C PRO A 108 3.23 4.10 4.64
N LEU A 109 2.64 4.64 3.57
CA LEU A 109 3.08 4.40 2.19
C LEU A 109 4.53 4.82 1.91
N VAL A 110 5.00 5.90 2.55
CA VAL A 110 6.38 6.39 2.42
C VAL A 110 7.40 5.61 3.26
N GLU A 111 6.98 4.54 3.91
CA GLU A 111 7.82 3.65 4.71
C GLU A 111 8.07 2.28 4.04
N SER A 112 7.69 2.12 2.77
CA SER A 112 7.82 0.82 2.06
C SER A 112 9.26 0.31 2.01
N GLN A 113 10.25 1.19 1.96
CA GLN A 113 11.67 0.85 1.99
C GLN A 113 12.12 0.29 3.35
N ARG A 114 11.36 0.52 4.43
CA ARG A 114 11.68 0.10 5.80
C ARG A 114 10.92 -1.16 6.24
N VAL A 115 10.46 -1.97 5.31
CA VAL A 115 9.60 -3.13 5.60
C VAL A 115 10.20 -4.07 6.64
N HIS A 116 11.51 -4.34 6.58
CA HIS A 116 12.19 -5.21 7.55
C HIS A 116 12.19 -4.62 8.97
N GLU A 117 12.41 -3.30 9.09
CA GLU A 117 12.34 -2.61 10.38
C GLU A 117 10.92 -2.67 10.97
N LEU A 118 9.88 -2.46 10.13
CA LEU A 118 8.49 -2.54 10.56
C LEU A 118 8.14 -3.95 11.06
N LEU A 119 8.54 -4.99 10.32
CA LEU A 119 8.32 -6.39 10.69
C LEU A 119 9.10 -6.81 11.94
N ALA A 120 10.29 -6.26 12.16
CA ALA A 120 11.07 -6.49 13.35
C ALA A 120 10.50 -5.77 14.59
N ALA A 121 10.04 -4.52 14.42
CA ALA A 121 9.51 -3.71 15.51
C ALA A 121 8.15 -4.22 16.03
N VAL A 122 7.33 -4.82 15.16
CA VAL A 122 5.99 -5.31 15.50
C VAL A 122 5.91 -6.82 15.25
N PRO A 123 6.25 -7.66 16.24
CA PRO A 123 6.19 -9.11 16.10
C PRO A 123 4.79 -9.58 15.70
N GLY A 124 4.73 -10.54 14.78
CA GLY A 124 3.47 -11.05 14.23
C GLY A 124 2.79 -10.12 13.19
N ALA A 125 3.40 -8.98 12.88
CA ALA A 125 2.91 -8.13 11.80
C ALA A 125 3.03 -8.80 10.44
N ARG A 126 2.17 -8.39 9.54
CA ARG A 126 2.14 -8.81 8.14
C ARG A 126 2.16 -7.60 7.23
N VAL A 127 2.59 -7.81 5.99
CA VAL A 127 2.67 -6.78 4.95
C VAL A 127 1.84 -7.21 3.76
N LEU A 128 1.05 -6.30 3.25
CA LEU A 128 0.43 -6.39 1.96
C LEU A 128 1.18 -5.43 1.04
N TRP A 129 1.94 -5.99 0.09
CA TRP A 129 2.68 -5.20 -0.88
C TRP A 129 1.85 -5.02 -2.13
N GLN A 130 1.38 -3.79 -2.35
CA GLN A 130 0.47 -3.47 -3.44
C GLN A 130 1.23 -2.92 -4.65
N TYR A 131 0.93 -3.48 -5.83
CA TYR A 131 1.42 -3.00 -7.11
C TYR A 131 0.27 -2.86 -8.12
N ARG A 132 0.53 -2.17 -9.20
CA ARG A 132 -0.42 -1.89 -10.28
C ARG A 132 0.36 -1.68 -11.58
N HIS A 133 -0.32 -1.82 -12.73
CA HIS A 133 0.26 -1.58 -14.04
C HIS A 133 0.93 -0.20 -14.12
N TYR A 134 2.18 -0.16 -14.59
CA TYR A 134 3.03 1.04 -14.57
C TYR A 134 2.43 2.24 -15.30
N GLN A 135 1.82 2.05 -16.47
CA GLN A 135 1.19 3.14 -17.23
C GLN A 135 0.00 3.75 -16.47
N ASP A 136 -0.80 2.92 -15.79
CA ASP A 136 -1.90 3.41 -14.95
C ASP A 136 -1.39 4.19 -13.75
N VAL A 137 -0.26 3.75 -13.15
CA VAL A 137 0.37 4.45 -12.03
C VAL A 137 1.00 5.76 -12.51
N ALA A 138 1.76 5.75 -13.60
CA ALA A 138 2.40 6.95 -14.18
C ALA A 138 1.35 8.03 -14.50
N SER A 139 0.31 7.67 -15.24
CA SER A 139 -0.79 8.60 -15.57
C SER A 139 -1.49 9.14 -14.31
N SER A 140 -1.77 8.27 -13.33
CA SER A 140 -2.40 8.69 -12.08
C SER A 140 -1.49 9.55 -11.20
N ASN A 141 -0.18 9.32 -11.24
CA ASN A 141 0.83 10.10 -10.52
C ASN A 141 0.90 11.52 -11.07
N LEU A 142 1.12 11.66 -12.38
CA LEU A 142 1.20 12.97 -13.04
C LEU A 142 -0.08 13.78 -12.88
N LYS A 143 -1.25 13.13 -12.99
CA LYS A 143 -2.52 13.80 -12.75
C LYS A 143 -2.67 14.33 -11.32
N ALA A 144 -2.12 13.63 -10.34
CA ALA A 144 -2.27 13.98 -8.93
C ALA A 144 -1.24 15.00 -8.45
N PHE A 145 -0.01 14.96 -8.97
CA PHE A 145 1.14 15.69 -8.42
C PHE A 145 1.82 16.63 -9.43
N GLY A 146 1.37 16.64 -10.69
CA GLY A 146 1.93 17.47 -11.76
C GLY A 146 2.94 16.76 -12.64
N MET A 147 3.23 17.37 -13.80
CA MET A 147 4.04 16.75 -14.85
C MET A 147 5.52 16.56 -14.47
N ASP A 148 6.05 17.40 -13.59
CA ASP A 148 7.45 17.33 -13.15
C ASP A 148 7.68 16.31 -12.02
N ASN A 149 6.59 15.73 -11.49
CA ASN A 149 6.68 14.89 -10.28
C ASN A 149 7.60 13.68 -10.50
N GLY A 150 7.53 13.02 -11.66
CA GLY A 150 8.37 11.86 -11.97
C GLY A 150 9.86 12.19 -11.93
N LEU A 151 10.27 13.32 -12.54
CA LEU A 151 11.65 13.81 -12.51
C LEU A 151 12.10 14.11 -11.06
N ASN A 152 11.27 14.82 -10.30
CA ASN A 152 11.57 15.16 -8.92
C ASN A 152 11.71 13.92 -8.03
N ASP A 153 10.88 12.90 -8.24
CA ASP A 153 10.92 11.63 -7.51
C ASP A 153 12.18 10.79 -7.85
N LEU A 154 12.76 10.94 -9.04
CA LEU A 154 13.98 10.24 -9.47
C LEU A 154 15.28 10.89 -8.94
N ARG A 155 15.31 12.20 -8.77
CA ARG A 155 16.53 12.95 -8.39
C ARG A 155 17.23 12.43 -7.12
N PRO A 156 16.53 12.00 -6.04
CA PRO A 156 17.19 11.43 -4.88
C PRO A 156 18.04 10.19 -5.18
N PHE A 157 17.60 9.33 -6.10
CA PHE A 157 18.40 8.16 -6.52
C PHE A 157 19.69 8.54 -7.23
N LEU A 158 19.64 9.61 -8.05
CA LEU A 158 20.78 10.07 -8.82
C LEU A 158 21.83 10.77 -7.96
N ARG A 159 21.41 11.37 -6.86
CA ARG A 159 22.25 12.06 -5.88
C ARG A 159 22.76 11.14 -4.76
N ASP A 160 22.43 9.85 -4.81
CA ASP A 160 22.71 8.88 -3.75
C ASP A 160 22.23 9.35 -2.36
N ASP A 161 21.09 10.06 -2.33
CA ASP A 161 20.48 10.55 -1.09
C ASP A 161 19.90 9.37 -0.28
N ALA A 162 20.74 8.78 0.57
CA ALA A 162 20.38 7.59 1.35
C ALA A 162 19.33 7.86 2.44
N ASP A 163 19.13 9.11 2.81
CA ASP A 163 18.14 9.52 3.82
C ASP A 163 16.76 9.78 3.22
N ASN A 164 16.68 9.91 1.90
CA ASN A 164 15.43 10.15 1.21
C ASN A 164 14.63 8.84 1.09
N TRP A 165 13.38 8.86 1.52
CA TRP A 165 12.50 7.69 1.47
C TRP A 165 12.34 7.09 0.07
N ARG A 166 12.58 7.87 -0.99
CA ARG A 166 12.48 7.43 -2.38
C ARG A 166 13.60 6.48 -2.75
N SER A 167 14.83 6.82 -2.38
CA SER A 167 16.08 6.12 -2.75
C SER A 167 16.62 5.20 -1.66
N GLN A 168 16.17 5.37 -0.41
CA GLN A 168 16.60 4.58 0.72
C GLN A 168 16.42 3.07 0.46
N HIS A 169 17.45 2.29 0.77
CA HIS A 169 17.52 0.84 0.59
C HIS A 169 17.38 0.33 -0.86
N SER A 170 17.46 1.21 -1.86
CA SER A 170 17.58 0.76 -3.25
C SER A 170 18.94 0.10 -3.49
N ALA A 171 18.98 -0.99 -4.25
CA ALA A 171 20.22 -1.65 -4.63
C ALA A 171 21.07 -0.76 -5.56
N ALA A 172 22.39 -0.99 -5.58
CA ALA A 172 23.28 -0.28 -6.48
C ALA A 172 22.88 -0.48 -7.95
N GLU A 173 22.55 -1.71 -8.35
CA GLU A 173 22.05 -2.05 -9.69
C GLU A 173 20.80 -1.24 -10.08
N THR A 174 19.88 -1.02 -9.13
CA THR A 174 18.71 -0.18 -9.34
C THR A 174 19.11 1.27 -9.63
N ARG A 175 20.02 1.84 -8.85
CA ARG A 175 20.52 3.20 -9.08
C ARG A 175 21.27 3.35 -10.40
N ASP A 176 22.11 2.37 -10.76
CA ASP A 176 22.87 2.38 -12.02
C ASP A 176 21.93 2.28 -13.23
N THR A 177 20.88 1.47 -13.13
CA THR A 177 19.83 1.42 -14.15
C THR A 177 19.15 2.77 -14.31
N LEU A 178 18.80 3.43 -13.19
CA LEU A 178 18.19 4.75 -13.24
C LEU A 178 19.11 5.79 -13.89
N ARG A 179 20.40 5.80 -13.56
CA ARG A 179 21.40 6.71 -14.20
C ARG A 179 21.49 6.49 -15.71
N ARG A 180 21.38 5.25 -16.17
CA ARG A 180 21.43 4.93 -17.60
C ARG A 180 20.25 5.51 -18.36
N PHE A 181 19.06 5.47 -17.79
CA PHE A 181 17.83 5.88 -18.47
C PHE A 181 17.43 7.34 -18.22
N PHE A 182 17.85 7.92 -17.09
CA PHE A 182 17.47 9.27 -16.73
C PHE A 182 18.03 10.33 -17.70
N ARG A 183 17.19 11.29 -18.06
CA ARG A 183 17.53 12.53 -18.75
C ARG A 183 16.69 13.65 -18.14
N ASP A 184 17.26 14.86 -17.99
CA ASP A 184 16.53 15.99 -17.40
C ASP A 184 15.37 16.48 -18.29
N ASP A 185 15.43 16.21 -19.59
CA ASP A 185 14.42 16.55 -20.60
C ASP A 185 13.52 15.36 -21.00
N MET A 186 13.58 14.26 -20.27
CA MET A 186 12.79 13.07 -20.61
C MET A 186 11.28 13.34 -20.50
N ASN A 187 10.51 12.59 -21.28
CA ASN A 187 9.07 12.64 -21.22
C ASN A 187 8.56 12.43 -19.78
N PRO A 188 7.66 13.26 -19.26
CA PRO A 188 7.07 13.10 -17.93
C PRO A 188 6.52 11.71 -17.63
N TYR A 189 5.89 11.07 -18.62
CA TYR A 189 5.37 9.70 -18.46
C TYR A 189 6.50 8.68 -18.31
N ASP A 190 7.60 8.84 -19.05
CA ASP A 190 8.81 8.01 -18.90
C ASP A 190 9.40 8.17 -17.50
N ALA A 191 9.52 9.40 -17.01
CA ALA A 191 10.03 9.67 -15.67
C ALA A 191 9.14 9.04 -14.59
N ALA A 192 7.84 9.17 -14.71
CA ALA A 192 6.90 8.58 -13.75
C ALA A 192 6.87 7.04 -13.83
N ALA A 193 7.03 6.45 -15.01
CA ALA A 193 7.14 5.00 -15.20
C ALA A 193 8.47 4.47 -14.66
N LEU A 194 9.55 5.18 -14.88
CA LEU A 194 10.88 4.83 -14.35
C LEU A 194 10.91 4.90 -12.82
N PHE A 195 10.22 5.89 -12.22
CA PHE A 195 10.03 5.93 -10.77
C PHE A 195 9.17 4.75 -10.28
N TRP A 196 8.12 4.38 -11.00
CA TRP A 196 7.35 3.16 -10.71
C TRP A 196 8.26 1.93 -10.72
N TRP A 197 9.12 1.81 -11.73
CA TRP A 197 10.07 0.71 -11.83
C TRP A 197 10.98 0.65 -10.60
N ALA A 198 11.60 1.77 -10.22
CA ALA A 198 12.49 1.82 -9.06
C ALA A 198 11.78 1.42 -7.75
N ARG A 199 10.55 1.88 -7.54
CA ARG A 199 9.79 1.58 -6.32
C ARG A 199 9.24 0.15 -6.30
N CYS A 200 8.90 -0.41 -7.45
CA CYS A 200 8.48 -1.82 -7.53
C CYS A 200 9.68 -2.77 -7.47
N ARG A 201 10.84 -2.37 -8.00
CA ARG A 201 12.11 -3.11 -7.89
C ARG A 201 12.50 -3.33 -6.43
N LEU A 202 12.15 -2.41 -5.55
CA LEU A 202 12.39 -2.51 -4.11
C LEU A 202 11.83 -3.81 -3.50
N TYR A 203 10.75 -4.37 -4.03
CA TYR A 203 10.23 -5.69 -3.62
C TYR A 203 11.29 -6.80 -3.75
N PHE A 204 12.10 -6.74 -4.80
CA PHE A 204 13.19 -7.67 -5.06
C PHE A 204 14.47 -7.27 -4.32
N ASP A 205 14.80 -6.00 -4.30
CA ASP A 205 16.00 -5.46 -3.62
C ASP A 205 15.98 -5.77 -2.12
N LEU A 206 14.80 -5.81 -1.52
CA LEU A 206 14.57 -6.18 -0.12
C LEU A 206 14.29 -7.68 0.10
N ASN A 207 14.46 -8.53 -0.94
CA ASN A 207 14.23 -9.97 -0.85
C ASN A 207 12.87 -10.36 -0.23
N LEU A 208 11.80 -9.67 -0.62
CA LEU A 208 10.46 -9.93 -0.07
C LEU A 208 9.76 -11.12 -0.72
N ALA A 209 10.25 -11.59 -1.87
CA ALA A 209 9.71 -12.76 -2.54
C ALA A 209 9.92 -14.01 -1.65
N GLY A 210 8.81 -14.69 -1.32
CA GLY A 210 8.84 -15.88 -0.47
C GLY A 210 8.85 -15.61 1.04
N ASP A 211 8.92 -14.36 1.50
CA ASP A 211 8.70 -14.07 2.93
C ASP A 211 7.23 -14.35 3.32
N PRO A 212 6.95 -15.33 4.20
CA PRO A 212 5.57 -15.71 4.54
C PRO A 212 4.78 -14.61 5.25
N ARG A 213 5.44 -13.53 5.66
CA ARG A 213 4.83 -12.36 6.28
C ARG A 213 4.41 -11.31 5.25
N VAL A 214 4.76 -11.48 3.97
CA VAL A 214 4.52 -10.51 2.89
C VAL A 214 3.62 -11.14 1.83
N LEU A 215 2.47 -10.53 1.58
CA LEU A 215 1.57 -10.89 0.50
C LEU A 215 1.68 -9.87 -0.63
N LEU A 216 2.08 -10.32 -1.80
CA LEU A 216 2.02 -9.52 -3.03
C LEU A 216 0.57 -9.43 -3.50
N CYS A 217 0.09 -8.22 -3.81
CA CYS A 217 -1.30 -7.99 -4.21
C CYS A 217 -1.38 -7.06 -5.42
N ARG A 218 -1.98 -7.53 -6.48
CA ARG A 218 -2.21 -6.76 -7.71
C ARG A 218 -3.47 -5.91 -7.57
N TYR A 219 -3.38 -4.63 -7.94
CA TYR A 219 -4.52 -3.72 -7.92
C TYR A 219 -5.65 -4.20 -8.84
N GLU A 220 -5.31 -4.67 -10.03
CA GLU A 220 -6.27 -5.12 -11.02
C GLU A 220 -7.11 -6.29 -10.48
N ASP A 221 -6.52 -7.24 -9.75
CA ASP A 221 -7.24 -8.36 -9.14
C ASP A 221 -8.27 -7.84 -8.10
N LEU A 222 -7.85 -6.87 -7.25
CA LEU A 222 -8.78 -6.25 -6.30
C LEU A 222 -9.92 -5.52 -7.01
N ALA A 223 -9.64 -4.89 -8.15
CA ALA A 223 -10.64 -4.10 -8.86
C ALA A 223 -11.61 -4.95 -9.68
N THR A 224 -11.18 -6.10 -10.21
CA THR A 224 -11.97 -6.97 -11.10
C THR A 224 -12.64 -8.13 -10.36
N ASP A 225 -11.98 -8.69 -9.34
CA ASP A 225 -12.55 -9.73 -8.45
C ASP A 225 -12.24 -9.38 -6.98
N PRO A 226 -12.92 -8.37 -6.45
CA PRO A 226 -12.65 -7.89 -5.10
C PRO A 226 -12.96 -8.92 -4.02
N ALA A 227 -13.96 -9.78 -4.23
CA ALA A 227 -14.35 -10.77 -3.23
C ALA A 227 -13.30 -11.89 -3.12
N ALA A 228 -12.83 -12.46 -4.23
CA ALA A 228 -11.78 -13.48 -4.20
C ALA A 228 -10.47 -12.89 -3.66
N THR A 229 -10.10 -11.69 -4.08
CA THR A 229 -8.90 -11.01 -3.60
C THR A 229 -8.94 -10.81 -2.08
N MET A 230 -10.05 -10.34 -1.54
CA MET A 230 -10.16 -10.12 -0.09
C MET A 230 -10.26 -11.42 0.71
N ARG A 231 -10.90 -12.47 0.20
CA ARG A 231 -10.85 -13.81 0.83
C ARG A 231 -9.39 -14.28 0.98
N ARG A 232 -8.58 -14.12 -0.08
CA ARG A 232 -7.15 -14.45 -0.02
C ARG A 232 -6.40 -13.60 1.01
N VAL A 233 -6.66 -12.29 1.05
CA VAL A 233 -6.03 -11.39 2.01
C VAL A 233 -6.40 -11.77 3.45
N TYR A 234 -7.67 -12.06 3.72
CA TYR A 234 -8.10 -12.48 5.06
C TYR A 234 -7.55 -13.86 5.45
N ALA A 235 -7.47 -14.80 4.50
CA ALA A 235 -6.80 -16.08 4.72
C ALA A 235 -5.31 -15.90 5.07
N PHE A 236 -4.60 -15.04 4.32
CA PHE A 236 -3.22 -14.66 4.64
C PHE A 236 -3.09 -14.07 6.05
N LEU A 237 -4.06 -13.26 6.50
CA LEU A 237 -4.07 -12.69 7.85
C LEU A 237 -4.45 -13.69 8.95
N GLY A 238 -4.88 -14.89 8.58
CA GLY A 238 -5.41 -15.86 9.53
C GLY A 238 -6.74 -15.42 10.15
N ARG A 239 -7.57 -14.73 9.40
CA ARG A 239 -8.83 -14.15 9.86
C ARG A 239 -10.00 -14.60 9.00
N PRO A 240 -11.20 -14.79 9.58
CA PRO A 240 -12.39 -15.05 8.79
C PRO A 240 -12.72 -13.84 7.90
N TYR A 241 -13.07 -14.11 6.64
CA TYR A 241 -13.57 -13.09 5.74
C TYR A 241 -14.95 -12.59 6.20
N PRO A 242 -15.16 -11.27 6.40
CA PRO A 242 -16.40 -10.77 7.01
C PRO A 242 -17.60 -10.78 6.05
N GLY A 243 -17.38 -11.07 4.76
CA GLY A 243 -18.41 -11.13 3.73
C GLY A 243 -18.30 -10.03 2.67
N ASP A 244 -19.04 -10.19 1.59
CA ASP A 244 -18.92 -9.36 0.37
C ASP A 244 -19.39 -7.91 0.55
N HIS A 245 -20.04 -7.59 1.67
CA HIS A 245 -20.46 -6.21 1.98
C HIS A 245 -19.31 -5.23 2.07
N ILE A 246 -18.06 -5.68 2.39
CA ILE A 246 -16.90 -4.79 2.47
C ILE A 246 -16.40 -4.37 1.10
N VAL A 247 -16.72 -5.11 0.05
CA VAL A 247 -16.25 -4.88 -1.33
C VAL A 247 -17.33 -4.37 -2.29
N ARG A 248 -18.56 -4.22 -1.85
CA ARG A 248 -19.73 -3.89 -2.69
C ARG A 248 -19.60 -2.65 -3.59
N ASP A 249 -18.73 -1.70 -3.22
CA ASP A 249 -18.51 -0.45 -3.97
C ASP A 249 -17.11 -0.43 -4.65
N VAL A 250 -16.46 -1.58 -4.78
CA VAL A 250 -15.23 -1.72 -5.55
C VAL A 250 -15.61 -1.92 -7.01
N HIS A 251 -15.01 -1.10 -7.88
CA HIS A 251 -15.32 -1.11 -9.32
C HIS A 251 -14.02 -1.00 -10.14
N PRO A 252 -13.93 -1.68 -11.31
CA PRO A 252 -12.73 -1.69 -12.16
C PRO A 252 -12.54 -0.43 -13.01
N GLN A 253 -13.27 0.65 -12.71
CA GLN A 253 -13.34 1.85 -13.55
C GLN A 253 -11.99 2.52 -13.86
N SER A 254 -10.97 2.30 -13.04
CA SER A 254 -9.63 2.89 -13.22
C SER A 254 -8.61 1.93 -13.84
N VAL A 255 -8.99 0.69 -14.11
CA VAL A 255 -8.11 -0.29 -14.77
C VAL A 255 -7.97 0.08 -16.25
N GLY A 256 -6.73 0.17 -16.71
CA GLY A 256 -6.41 0.43 -18.12
C GLY A 256 -6.52 1.88 -18.57
N LYS A 257 -6.97 2.82 -17.73
CA LYS A 257 -7.15 4.24 -18.13
C LYS A 257 -5.85 4.95 -18.49
N GLY A 258 -4.73 4.52 -17.97
CA GLY A 258 -3.41 5.09 -18.23
C GLY A 258 -2.68 4.45 -19.41
N ARG A 259 -3.18 3.35 -19.94
CA ARG A 259 -2.48 2.57 -21.00
C ARG A 259 -2.39 3.26 -22.37
N VAL A 260 -2.95 4.42 -22.50
CA VAL A 260 -2.81 5.29 -23.66
C VAL A 260 -1.57 6.19 -23.60
N SER A 261 -0.82 6.16 -22.50
CA SER A 261 0.39 6.95 -22.33
C SER A 261 1.48 6.47 -23.31
N ARG A 262 2.14 7.44 -23.94
CA ARG A 262 3.22 7.20 -24.89
C ARG A 262 4.53 7.15 -24.13
N LEU A 263 4.97 5.95 -23.78
CA LEU A 263 6.32 5.72 -23.24
C LEU A 263 7.30 5.50 -24.38
N SER A 264 8.57 5.83 -24.13
CA SER A 264 9.66 5.38 -25.00
C SER A 264 9.77 3.86 -24.95
N PRO A 265 10.10 3.20 -26.09
CA PRO A 265 10.16 1.74 -26.17
C PRO A 265 11.05 1.10 -25.09
N GLU A 266 12.17 1.75 -24.75
CA GLU A 266 13.13 1.23 -23.78
C GLU A 266 12.58 1.27 -22.34
N ILE A 267 11.89 2.36 -21.96
CA ILE A 267 11.25 2.47 -20.64
C ILE A 267 10.04 1.53 -20.56
N ASP A 268 9.26 1.42 -21.64
CA ASP A 268 8.13 0.51 -21.70
C ASP A 268 8.59 -0.95 -21.52
N ALA A 269 9.63 -1.37 -22.24
CA ALA A 269 10.21 -2.71 -22.14
C ALA A 269 10.75 -2.99 -20.72
N LEU A 270 11.48 -2.03 -20.12
CA LEU A 270 12.03 -2.15 -18.77
C LEU A 270 10.90 -2.35 -17.73
N CYS A 271 9.84 -1.56 -17.82
CA CYS A 271 8.71 -1.65 -16.92
C CYS A 271 7.87 -2.91 -17.14
N ALA A 272 7.69 -3.32 -18.40
CA ALA A 272 6.95 -4.53 -18.76
C ALA A 272 7.63 -5.79 -18.21
N ASP A 273 8.97 -5.89 -18.30
CA ASP A 273 9.73 -7.00 -17.73
C ASP A 273 9.49 -7.11 -16.21
N LEU A 274 9.64 -6.01 -15.49
CA LEU A 274 9.42 -6.00 -14.04
C LEU A 274 7.97 -6.34 -13.67
N LEU A 275 6.99 -5.82 -14.43
CA LEU A 275 5.58 -6.14 -14.24
C LEU A 275 5.32 -7.64 -14.43
N ALA A 276 5.85 -8.23 -15.50
CA ALA A 276 5.70 -9.65 -15.76
C ALA A 276 6.27 -10.53 -14.63
N ARG A 277 7.40 -10.11 -14.04
CA ARG A 277 7.99 -10.80 -12.88
C ARG A 277 7.10 -10.70 -11.63
N LEU A 278 6.52 -9.54 -11.36
CA LEU A 278 5.58 -9.36 -10.25
C LEU A 278 4.30 -10.17 -10.47
N ASP A 279 3.76 -10.14 -11.69
CA ASP A 279 2.57 -10.91 -12.07
C ASP A 279 2.80 -12.40 -11.90
N HIS A 280 3.94 -12.93 -12.35
CA HIS A 280 4.30 -14.33 -12.19
C HIS A 280 4.33 -14.75 -10.69
N LEU A 281 4.92 -13.93 -9.82
CA LEU A 281 4.95 -14.20 -8.38
C LEU A 281 3.56 -14.14 -7.74
N ASN A 282 2.74 -13.16 -8.15
CA ASN A 282 1.37 -13.05 -7.65
C ASN A 282 0.52 -14.25 -8.06
N GLU A 283 0.63 -14.70 -9.32
CA GLU A 283 -0.06 -15.89 -9.82
C GLU A 283 0.42 -17.18 -9.14
N ALA A 284 1.72 -17.34 -8.93
CA ALA A 284 2.27 -18.47 -8.20
C ALA A 284 1.70 -18.55 -6.77
N ALA A 285 1.61 -17.40 -6.09
CA ALA A 285 1.01 -17.30 -4.77
C ALA A 285 -0.52 -17.54 -4.77
N LEU A 286 -1.22 -17.31 -5.90
CA LEU A 286 -2.63 -17.65 -6.06
C LEU A 286 -2.85 -19.18 -6.18
N ARG A 287 -1.90 -19.89 -6.78
CA ARG A 287 -1.97 -21.37 -6.98
C ARG A 287 -1.50 -22.15 -5.76
N ALA A 288 -0.70 -21.54 -4.90
CA ALA A 288 -0.23 -22.19 -3.70
C ALA A 288 -1.38 -22.44 -2.71
N PRO A 289 -1.49 -23.63 -2.10
CA PRO A 289 -2.48 -23.82 -1.03
C PRO A 289 -2.21 -22.81 0.08
N SER A 290 -3.27 -22.16 0.58
CA SER A 290 -3.14 -21.26 1.72
C SER A 290 -2.39 -21.96 2.85
N PRO A 291 -1.31 -21.39 3.38
CA PRO A 291 -0.58 -22.03 4.47
C PRO A 291 -1.56 -22.30 5.61
N ALA A 292 -1.65 -23.56 6.03
CA ALA A 292 -2.43 -23.95 7.18
C ALA A 292 -1.96 -23.12 8.37
N ILE A 293 -2.87 -22.35 8.95
CA ILE A 293 -2.57 -21.47 10.08
C ILE A 293 -2.25 -22.37 11.26
N ALA A 294 -0.98 -22.46 11.64
CA ALA A 294 -0.65 -23.03 12.95
C ALA A 294 -1.27 -22.10 14.00
N PRO A 295 -2.04 -22.66 14.97
CA PRO A 295 -2.57 -21.86 16.06
C PRO A 295 -1.39 -21.22 16.81
N ALA A 296 -1.45 -19.92 17.04
CA ALA A 296 -0.49 -19.22 17.89
C ALA A 296 -0.48 -19.89 19.26
N ARG A 297 0.66 -20.46 19.63
CA ARG A 297 0.92 -20.98 20.99
C ARG A 297 1.07 -19.83 21.96
#